data_81e80e00ace0a7c22d013cb31a057621
#
_entry.id   81e80e00ace0a7c22d013cb31a057621
#
_cell.length_a   1.000
_cell.length_b   1.000
_cell.length_c   1.000
_cell.angle_alpha   90.00
_cell.angle_beta   90.00
_cell.angle_gamma   90.00
#
_symmetry.space_group_name_H-M   'P 1'
#
loop_
_entity.id
_entity.type
_entity.pdbx_description
1 polymer ?
#
loop_
_entity_poly.entity_id
_entity_poly.type
_entity_poly.pdbx_seq_one_letter_code
_entity_poly.pdbx_strand_id
1 'polypeptide(L)'
;VEVGGVISRLRHELGYSQEELAERLFVSKDLVSKWENGSRRPDYPMIERIAAVFGVTAESILEKDSFIFDELSECVPDGSKITESEFTKILNGFLKRLGRNEAEIFVRRYYLTESFASIAKLMGIRENQVRSRLSKTRKKLKRIMKELEK
;
A
#
# COMPACT_ATOMS: atom_id res chain seq x y z
N VAL A 1 -0.67 -5.59 -10.07
CA VAL A 1 -1.29 -4.38 -10.60
C VAL A 1 -1.04 -3.22 -9.65
N GLU A 2 -0.52 -2.14 -10.16
CA GLU A 2 -0.26 -0.94 -9.36
C GLU A 2 -1.54 -0.16 -9.08
N VAL A 3 -1.51 0.69 -8.04
CA VAL A 3 -2.65 1.52 -7.63
C VAL A 3 -3.23 2.31 -8.82
N GLY A 4 -2.37 2.91 -9.66
CA GLY A 4 -2.83 3.66 -10.84
C GLY A 4 -3.66 2.81 -11.79
N GLY A 5 -3.25 1.57 -12.01
CA GLY A 5 -4.00 0.63 -12.84
C GLY A 5 -5.34 0.24 -12.22
N VAL A 6 -5.39 0.09 -10.89
CA VAL A 6 -6.64 -0.19 -10.18
C VAL A 6 -7.61 0.97 -10.31
N ILE A 7 -7.12 2.20 -10.12
CA ILE A 7 -7.93 3.42 -10.27
C ILE A 7 -8.51 3.51 -11.67
N SER A 8 -7.67 3.31 -12.70
CA SER A 8 -8.09 3.37 -14.09
C SER A 8 -9.17 2.34 -14.40
N ARG A 9 -8.98 1.10 -13.93
CA ARG A 9 -9.94 0.02 -14.16
C ARG A 9 -11.28 0.32 -13.49
N LEU A 10 -11.28 0.71 -12.21
CA LEU A 10 -12.50 1.03 -11.47
C LEU A 10 -13.23 2.21 -12.11
N ARG A 11 -12.48 3.21 -12.55
CA ARG A 11 -13.05 4.37 -13.25
C ARG A 11 -13.79 3.95 -14.52
N HIS A 12 -13.15 3.11 -15.34
CA HIS A 12 -13.75 2.61 -16.58
C HIS A 12 -14.98 1.73 -16.31
N GLU A 13 -14.92 0.86 -15.30
CA GLU A 13 -16.06 0.01 -14.93
C GLU A 13 -17.29 0.82 -14.54
N LEU A 14 -17.08 1.98 -13.91
CA LEU A 14 -18.17 2.86 -13.48
C LEU A 14 -18.54 3.92 -14.53
N GLY A 15 -17.84 3.94 -15.66
CA GLY A 15 -18.14 4.84 -16.76
C GLY A 15 -17.73 6.29 -16.52
N TYR A 16 -16.79 6.55 -15.61
CA TYR A 16 -16.28 7.90 -15.36
C TYR A 16 -15.13 8.24 -16.30
N SER A 17 -15.11 9.49 -16.81
CA SER A 17 -13.92 10.04 -17.44
C SER A 17 -12.93 10.49 -16.36
N GLN A 18 -11.68 10.77 -16.76
CA GLN A 18 -10.69 11.35 -15.83
C GLN A 18 -11.18 12.69 -15.30
N GLU A 19 -11.84 13.49 -16.12
CA GLU A 19 -12.40 14.78 -15.72
C GLU A 19 -13.50 14.61 -14.66
N GLU A 20 -14.40 13.66 -14.87
CA GLU A 20 -15.49 13.38 -13.93
C GLU A 20 -14.97 12.92 -12.58
N LEU A 21 -13.96 12.04 -12.58
CA LEU A 21 -13.34 11.59 -11.35
C LEU A 21 -12.65 12.75 -10.62
N ALA A 22 -11.91 13.58 -11.40
CA ALA A 22 -11.24 14.76 -10.86
C ALA A 22 -12.22 15.72 -10.19
N GLU A 23 -13.35 15.98 -10.82
CA GLU A 23 -14.41 16.84 -10.26
C GLU A 23 -14.94 16.30 -8.96
N ARG A 24 -15.19 14.99 -8.87
CA ARG A 24 -15.71 14.36 -7.66
C ARG A 24 -14.71 14.38 -6.50
N LEU A 25 -13.42 14.40 -6.82
CA LEU A 25 -12.34 14.43 -5.82
C LEU A 25 -11.84 15.85 -5.52
N PHE A 26 -12.33 16.87 -6.25
CA PHE A 26 -11.89 18.25 -6.15
C PHE A 26 -10.38 18.39 -6.44
N VAL A 27 -9.91 17.68 -7.48
CA VAL A 27 -8.53 17.73 -7.95
C VAL A 27 -8.51 18.01 -9.46
N SER A 28 -7.31 18.24 -10.01
CA SER A 28 -7.18 18.45 -11.45
C SER A 28 -7.22 17.14 -12.23
N LYS A 29 -7.67 17.19 -13.47
CA LYS A 29 -7.59 16.05 -14.39
C LYS A 29 -6.14 15.58 -14.56
N ASP A 30 -5.19 16.52 -14.59
CA ASP A 30 -3.77 16.22 -14.71
C ASP A 30 -3.28 15.33 -13.54
N LEU A 31 -3.75 15.58 -12.32
CA LEU A 31 -3.39 14.78 -11.18
C LEU A 31 -3.94 13.35 -11.31
N VAL A 32 -5.19 13.19 -11.74
CA VAL A 32 -5.78 11.86 -11.99
C VAL A 32 -4.96 11.12 -13.04
N SER A 33 -4.59 11.82 -14.12
CA SER A 33 -3.76 11.23 -15.18
C SER A 33 -2.41 10.76 -14.64
N LYS A 34 -1.77 11.53 -13.78
CA LYS A 34 -0.49 11.17 -13.17
C LYS A 34 -0.60 9.96 -12.26
N TRP A 35 -1.71 9.82 -11.52
CA TRP A 35 -1.96 8.62 -10.72
C TRP A 35 -2.10 7.39 -11.62
N GLU A 36 -2.88 7.49 -12.68
CA GLU A 36 -3.16 6.36 -13.58
C GLU A 36 -1.92 5.92 -14.37
N ASN A 37 -1.03 6.85 -14.72
CA ASN A 37 0.21 6.51 -15.45
C ASN A 37 1.39 6.18 -14.53
N GLY A 38 1.21 6.25 -13.20
CA GLY A 38 2.25 5.90 -12.23
C GLY A 38 3.26 7.01 -11.93
N SER A 39 3.10 8.22 -12.51
CA SER A 39 4.00 9.35 -12.24
C SER A 39 3.90 9.86 -10.81
N ARG A 40 2.72 9.74 -10.21
CA ARG A 40 2.47 10.09 -8.81
C ARG A 40 1.58 9.02 -8.19
N ARG A 41 1.77 8.82 -6.89
CA ARG A 41 0.96 7.89 -6.10
C ARG A 41 0.10 8.72 -5.14
N PRO A 42 -1.23 8.47 -5.06
CA PRO A 42 -2.07 9.17 -4.10
C PRO A 42 -1.71 8.74 -2.67
N ASP A 43 -1.82 9.67 -1.71
CA ASP A 43 -1.63 9.35 -0.30
C ASP A 43 -2.85 8.59 0.24
N TYR A 44 -2.74 8.07 1.46
CA TYR A 44 -3.81 7.26 2.04
C TYR A 44 -5.14 8.03 2.17
N PRO A 45 -5.17 9.28 2.67
CA PRO A 45 -6.42 10.05 2.68
C PRO A 45 -7.05 10.20 1.30
N MET A 46 -6.25 10.36 0.26
CA MET A 46 -6.75 10.43 -1.11
C MET A 46 -7.28 9.08 -1.58
N ILE A 47 -6.60 7.98 -1.23
CA ILE A 47 -7.08 6.62 -1.55
C ILE A 47 -8.43 6.37 -0.89
N GLU A 48 -8.63 6.82 0.34
CA GLU A 48 -9.92 6.71 1.02
C GLU A 48 -11.02 7.48 0.29
N ARG A 49 -10.70 8.68 -0.19
CA ARG A 49 -11.65 9.50 -0.97
C ARG A 49 -11.97 8.85 -2.32
N ILE A 50 -10.97 8.31 -3.00
CA ILE A 50 -11.14 7.58 -4.26
C ILE A 50 -12.04 6.37 -4.03
N ALA A 51 -11.78 5.61 -2.98
CA ALA A 51 -12.57 4.45 -2.60
C ALA A 51 -14.04 4.82 -2.36
N ALA A 52 -14.28 5.92 -1.65
CA ALA A 52 -15.63 6.41 -1.38
C ALA A 52 -16.38 6.75 -2.67
N VAL A 53 -15.72 7.39 -3.64
CA VAL A 53 -16.31 7.71 -4.94
C VAL A 53 -16.67 6.42 -5.69
N PHE A 54 -15.83 5.40 -5.62
CA PHE A 54 -16.04 4.13 -6.33
C PHE A 54 -16.96 3.16 -5.57
N GLY A 55 -17.31 3.47 -4.32
CA GLY A 55 -18.13 2.59 -3.50
C GLY A 55 -17.42 1.33 -3.05
N VAL A 56 -16.10 1.39 -2.89
CA VAL A 56 -15.26 0.28 -2.41
C VAL A 56 -14.48 0.72 -1.18
N THR A 57 -13.75 -0.19 -0.55
CA THR A 57 -12.90 0.15 0.59
C THR A 57 -11.50 0.52 0.11
N ALA A 58 -10.80 1.36 0.90
CA ALA A 58 -9.40 1.70 0.63
C ALA A 58 -8.54 0.43 0.60
N GLU A 59 -8.79 -0.49 1.52
CA GLU A 59 -8.09 -1.77 1.62
C GLU A 59 -8.23 -2.58 0.33
N SER A 60 -9.40 -2.59 -0.29
CA SER A 60 -9.62 -3.34 -1.53
C SER A 60 -8.82 -2.80 -2.70
N ILE A 61 -8.57 -1.49 -2.73
CA ILE A 61 -7.70 -0.86 -3.73
C ILE A 61 -6.25 -1.27 -3.49
N LEU A 62 -5.80 -1.20 -2.25
CA LEU A 62 -4.42 -1.51 -1.87
C LEU A 62 -4.08 -2.99 -2.01
N GLU A 63 -5.02 -3.89 -1.75
CA GLU A 63 -4.83 -5.33 -1.88
C GLU A 63 -4.49 -5.77 -3.31
N LYS A 64 -4.90 -4.99 -4.30
CA LYS A 64 -4.65 -5.29 -5.71
C LYS A 64 -3.32 -4.73 -6.21
N ASP A 65 -2.57 -4.06 -5.34
CA ASP A 65 -1.30 -3.43 -5.68
C ASP A 65 -0.14 -4.42 -5.48
N SER A 66 0.50 -4.83 -6.58
CA SER A 66 1.63 -5.75 -6.56
C SER A 66 2.93 -5.13 -6.04
N PHE A 67 2.98 -3.81 -5.90
CA PHE A 67 4.18 -3.09 -5.43
C PHE A 67 4.66 -3.63 -4.08
N ILE A 68 3.74 -3.88 -3.16
CA ILE A 68 4.06 -4.36 -1.81
C ILE A 68 4.71 -5.74 -1.87
N PHE A 69 4.18 -6.63 -2.70
CA PHE A 69 4.75 -7.95 -2.88
C PHE A 69 6.19 -7.86 -3.40
N ASP A 70 6.43 -7.00 -4.40
CA ASP A 70 7.76 -6.81 -4.97
C ASP A 70 8.73 -6.23 -3.95
N GLU A 71 8.31 -5.22 -3.18
CA GLU A 71 9.16 -4.58 -2.16
C GLU A 71 9.49 -5.51 -0.99
N LEU A 72 8.61 -6.42 -0.65
CA LEU A 72 8.79 -7.34 0.46
C LEU A 72 9.17 -8.75 0.02
N SER A 73 9.58 -8.92 -1.24
CA SER A 73 9.95 -10.22 -1.79
C SER A 73 11.07 -10.90 -1.00
N GLU A 74 11.97 -10.11 -0.38
CA GLU A 74 13.04 -10.65 0.46
C GLU A 74 12.52 -11.38 1.71
N CYS A 75 11.31 -11.09 2.13
CA CYS A 75 10.68 -11.76 3.28
C CYS A 75 10.14 -13.13 2.93
N VAL A 76 9.98 -13.42 1.63
CA VAL A 76 9.52 -14.71 1.13
C VAL A 76 10.73 -15.63 0.99
N PRO A 77 10.70 -16.85 1.58
CA PRO A 77 11.83 -17.77 1.47
C PRO A 77 12.14 -18.16 0.03
N ASP A 78 13.43 -18.33 -0.28
CA ASP A 78 13.88 -18.77 -1.59
C ASP A 78 13.24 -20.12 -1.93
N GLY A 79 12.76 -20.26 -3.17
CA GLY A 79 12.11 -21.47 -3.62
C GLY A 79 10.68 -21.64 -3.14
N SER A 80 10.13 -20.64 -2.45
CA SER A 80 8.75 -20.64 -1.99
C SER A 80 7.78 -20.63 -3.18
N LYS A 81 6.67 -21.35 -3.02
CA LYS A 81 5.58 -21.38 -4.01
C LYS A 81 4.43 -20.45 -3.61
N ILE A 82 4.66 -19.57 -2.65
CA ILE A 82 3.64 -18.63 -2.20
C ILE A 82 3.27 -17.68 -3.33
N THR A 83 1.98 -17.61 -3.64
CA THR A 83 1.45 -16.67 -4.64
C THR A 83 1.33 -15.27 -4.04
N GLU A 84 1.23 -14.27 -4.90
CA GLU A 84 0.99 -12.88 -4.49
C GLU A 84 -0.28 -12.76 -3.65
N SER A 85 -1.35 -13.46 -4.03
CA SER A 85 -2.61 -13.46 -3.29
C SER A 85 -2.46 -14.06 -1.89
N GLU A 86 -1.74 -15.17 -1.77
CA GLU A 86 -1.47 -15.80 -0.47
C GLU A 86 -0.62 -14.91 0.41
N PHE A 87 0.39 -14.26 -0.17
CA PHE A 87 1.23 -13.30 0.53
C PHE A 87 0.41 -12.15 1.09
N THR A 88 -0.51 -11.59 0.30
CA THR A 88 -1.38 -10.49 0.72
C THR A 88 -2.24 -10.90 1.93
N LYS A 89 -2.79 -12.10 1.91
CA LYS A 89 -3.59 -12.61 3.03
C LYS A 89 -2.76 -12.76 4.31
N ILE A 90 -1.55 -13.30 4.17
CA ILE A 90 -0.62 -13.47 5.30
C ILE A 90 -0.24 -12.10 5.85
N LEU A 91 0.07 -11.17 4.98
CA LEU A 91 0.45 -9.80 5.36
C LEU A 91 -0.69 -9.09 6.10
N ASN A 92 -1.91 -9.19 5.61
CA ASN A 92 -3.06 -8.57 6.27
C ASN A 92 -3.28 -9.13 7.68
N GLY A 93 -3.16 -10.45 7.85
CA GLY A 93 -3.22 -11.08 9.16
C GLY A 93 -2.09 -10.64 10.08
N PHE A 94 -0.89 -10.51 9.54
CA PHE A 94 0.28 -10.03 10.25
C PHE A 94 0.09 -8.60 10.76
N LEU A 95 -0.40 -7.70 9.89
CA LEU A 95 -0.62 -6.30 10.25
C LEU A 95 -1.65 -6.15 11.37
N LYS A 96 -2.66 -6.99 11.40
CA LYS A 96 -3.67 -6.99 12.48
C LYS A 96 -3.09 -7.36 13.84
N ARG A 97 -2.00 -8.13 13.85
CA ARG A 97 -1.34 -8.58 15.08
C ARG A 97 -0.24 -7.63 15.56
N LEU A 98 0.18 -6.70 14.72
CA LEU A 98 1.19 -5.71 15.10
C LEU A 98 0.60 -4.66 16.04
N GLY A 99 1.46 -4.07 16.86
CA GLY A 99 1.11 -2.89 17.61
C GLY A 99 0.70 -1.77 16.65
N ARG A 100 -0.14 -0.86 17.14
CA ARG A 100 -0.70 0.22 16.31
C ARG A 100 0.37 1.07 15.63
N ASN A 101 1.42 1.45 16.38
CA ASN A 101 2.48 2.31 15.84
C ASN A 101 3.32 1.59 14.79
N GLU A 102 3.66 0.33 15.02
CA GLU A 102 4.41 -0.47 14.05
C GLU A 102 3.62 -0.71 12.78
N ALA A 103 2.33 -0.99 12.90
CA ALA A 103 1.44 -1.17 11.75
C ALA A 103 1.35 0.12 10.93
N GLU A 104 1.20 1.27 11.59
CA GLU A 104 1.11 2.56 10.92
C GLU A 104 2.40 2.89 10.16
N ILE A 105 3.56 2.71 10.80
CA ILE A 105 4.86 2.95 10.15
C ILE A 105 5.01 2.05 8.91
N PHE A 106 4.65 0.78 9.04
CA PHE A 106 4.72 -0.19 7.95
C PHE A 106 3.82 0.21 6.79
N VAL A 107 2.57 0.55 7.07
CA VAL A 107 1.60 0.97 6.05
C VAL A 107 2.09 2.23 5.33
N ARG A 108 2.57 3.23 6.07
CA ARG A 108 3.07 4.47 5.48
C ARG A 108 4.25 4.23 4.55
N ARG A 109 5.15 3.35 4.93
CA ARG A 109 6.32 3.07 4.10
C ARG A 109 6.00 2.22 2.87
N TYR A 110 5.27 1.12 3.06
CA TYR A 110 5.09 0.13 1.99
C TYR A 110 3.83 0.34 1.16
N TYR A 111 2.75 0.78 1.76
CA TYR A 111 1.51 1.04 1.03
C TYR A 111 1.46 2.45 0.45
N LEU A 112 1.94 3.44 1.20
CA LEU A 112 1.87 4.86 0.82
C LEU A 112 3.18 5.38 0.24
N THR A 113 4.24 4.59 0.28
CA THR A 113 5.58 4.92 -0.22
C THR A 113 6.14 6.24 0.31
N GLU A 114 5.81 6.56 1.57
CA GLU A 114 6.33 7.76 2.22
C GLU A 114 7.82 7.61 2.54
N SER A 115 8.55 8.73 2.53
CA SER A 115 9.96 8.74 2.88
C SER A 115 10.15 8.50 4.38
N PHE A 116 11.32 8.01 4.76
CA PHE A 116 11.67 7.86 6.18
C PHE A 116 11.56 9.20 6.94
N ALA A 117 11.98 10.29 6.30
CA ALA A 117 11.89 11.62 6.89
C ALA A 117 10.45 12.04 7.15
N SER A 118 9.54 11.80 6.19
CA SER A 118 8.12 12.11 6.34
C SER A 118 7.48 11.30 7.47
N ILE A 119 7.76 10.00 7.52
CA ILE A 119 7.24 9.12 8.57
C ILE A 119 7.75 9.57 9.94
N ALA A 120 9.04 9.86 10.05
CA ALA A 120 9.67 10.31 11.29
C ALA A 120 8.99 11.57 11.82
N LYS A 121 8.74 12.53 10.94
CA LYS A 121 8.08 13.78 11.30
C LYS A 121 6.67 13.55 11.81
N LEU A 122 5.89 12.71 11.11
CA LEU A 122 4.50 12.42 11.49
C LEU A 122 4.40 11.63 12.80
N MET A 123 5.32 10.71 13.03
CA MET A 123 5.30 9.88 14.22
C MET A 123 6.02 10.49 15.42
N GLY A 124 6.70 11.63 15.24
CA GLY A 124 7.45 12.28 16.30
C GLY A 124 8.69 11.52 16.76
N ILE A 125 9.33 10.79 15.85
CA ILE A 125 10.53 10.00 16.13
C ILE A 125 11.64 10.36 15.14
N ARG A 126 12.82 9.80 15.33
CA ARG A 126 13.97 10.05 14.46
C ARG A 126 13.93 9.11 13.24
N GLU A 127 14.52 9.53 12.16
CA GLU A 127 14.59 8.77 10.92
C GLU A 127 15.23 7.39 11.10
N ASN A 128 16.32 7.31 11.89
CA ASN A 128 16.97 6.03 12.18
C ASN A 128 16.09 5.10 13.02
N GLN A 129 15.18 5.66 13.83
CA GLN A 129 14.20 4.86 14.58
C GLN A 129 13.14 4.26 13.65
N VAL A 130 12.74 5.00 12.61
CA VAL A 130 11.84 4.47 11.57
C VAL A 130 12.48 3.27 10.90
N ARG A 131 13.73 3.40 10.46
CA ARG A 131 14.50 2.32 9.81
C ARG A 131 14.64 1.10 10.71
N SER A 132 14.98 1.32 11.98
CA SER A 132 15.16 0.26 12.96
C SER A 132 13.86 -0.51 13.21
N ARG A 133 12.75 0.21 13.39
CA ARG A 133 11.44 -0.40 13.60
C ARG A 133 10.98 -1.21 12.40
N LEU A 134 11.16 -0.67 11.20
CA LEU A 134 10.82 -1.39 9.96
C LEU A 134 11.67 -2.65 9.79
N SER A 135 12.97 -2.56 10.10
CA SER A 135 13.86 -3.73 10.05
C SER A 135 13.38 -4.84 10.98
N LYS A 136 12.99 -4.50 12.20
CA LYS A 136 12.46 -5.47 13.17
C LYS A 136 11.14 -6.08 12.69
N THR A 137 10.26 -5.26 12.13
CA THR A 137 8.98 -5.70 11.59
C THR A 137 9.18 -6.67 10.42
N ARG A 138 10.09 -6.35 9.50
CA ARG A 138 10.42 -7.25 8.38
C ARG A 138 10.99 -8.59 8.86
N LYS A 139 11.82 -8.57 9.89
CA LYS A 139 12.38 -9.79 10.48
C LYS A 139 11.27 -10.69 11.06
N LYS A 140 10.29 -10.09 11.72
CA LYS A 140 9.12 -10.81 12.23
C LYS A 140 8.32 -11.45 11.09
N LEU A 141 8.07 -10.69 10.04
CA LEU A 141 7.36 -11.20 8.86
C LEU A 141 8.12 -12.35 8.21
N LYS A 142 9.41 -12.18 8.01
CA LYS A 142 10.27 -13.22 7.43
C LYS A 142 10.24 -14.51 8.26
N ARG A 143 10.23 -14.40 9.59
CA ARG A 143 10.14 -15.56 10.48
C ARG A 143 8.81 -16.28 10.30
N ILE A 144 7.71 -15.54 10.26
CA ILE A 144 6.37 -16.11 10.05
C ILE A 144 6.29 -16.84 8.72
N MET A 145 6.83 -16.24 7.65
CA MET A 145 6.85 -16.85 6.32
C MET A 145 7.63 -18.17 6.32
N LYS A 146 8.75 -18.23 7.03
CA LYS A 146 9.55 -19.46 7.14
C LYS A 146 8.80 -20.56 7.89
N GLU A 147 8.08 -20.20 8.95
CA GLU A 147 7.31 -21.17 9.73
C GLU A 147 6.18 -21.78 8.91
N LEU A 148 5.57 -21.00 8.04
CA LEU A 148 4.48 -21.49 7.19
C LEU A 148 4.97 -22.45 6.11
N GLU A 149 6.26 -22.42 5.78
CA GLU A 149 6.88 -23.30 4.78
C GLU A 149 7.25 -24.68 5.33
N LYS A 150 7.21 -24.87 6.64
CA LYS A 150 7.57 -26.15 7.29
C LYS A 150 6.45 -27.17 7.24
#